data_2c722b94282e557e4241a4635616aed0
#
_entry.id   2c722b94282e557e4241a4635616aed0
#
_cell.length_a   1.000
_cell.length_b   1.000
_cell.length_c   1.000
_cell.angle_alpha   90.00
_cell.angle_beta   90.00
_cell.angle_gamma   90.00
#
_symmetry.space_group_name_H-M   'P 1'
#
loop_
_entity.id
_entity.type
_entity.pdbx_description
1 polymer ?
#
loop_
_entity_poly.entity_id
_entity_poly.type
_entity_poly.pdbx_seq_one_letter_code
_entity_poly.pdbx_strand_id
1 'polypeptide(L)' 'MRPRVPDCPKCSRPMSVGYLLEQRHNERRDVTRWVEGAPERSFWRGLTIRQRRVLPVTTWRCERCGLLESYAQPDYQP' A
#
# COMPACT_ATOMS: atom_id res chain seq x y z
N MET A 1 -21.44 -4.32 2.76
CA MET A 1 -20.79 -5.30 1.89
C MET A 1 -19.43 -5.65 2.46
N ARG A 2 -19.14 -6.92 2.51
CA ARG A 2 -17.89 -7.34 3.10
C ARG A 2 -16.72 -7.14 2.18
N PRO A 3 -15.60 -6.71 2.70
CA PRO A 3 -14.39 -6.67 1.88
C PRO A 3 -14.00 -8.08 1.48
N ARG A 4 -13.45 -8.19 0.32
CA ARG A 4 -13.06 -9.47 -0.21
C ARG A 4 -11.62 -9.77 0.20
N VAL A 5 -11.42 -10.96 0.76
CA VAL A 5 -10.09 -11.39 1.15
C VAL A 5 -9.47 -12.08 -0.05
N PRO A 6 -8.33 -11.61 -0.53
CA PRO A 6 -7.69 -12.28 -1.68
C PRO A 6 -7.07 -13.59 -1.26
N ASP A 7 -6.97 -14.49 -2.23
CA ASP A 7 -6.29 -15.76 -2.04
C ASP A 7 -4.91 -15.67 -2.65
N CYS A 8 -3.96 -16.33 -2.01
CA CYS A 8 -2.61 -16.38 -2.52
C CYS A 8 -2.59 -17.17 -3.84
N PRO A 9 -2.07 -16.60 -4.92
CA PRO A 9 -2.04 -17.32 -6.19
C PRO A 9 -1.13 -18.53 -6.18
N LYS A 10 -0.21 -18.60 -5.24
CA LYS A 10 0.68 -19.75 -5.16
C LYS A 10 0.16 -20.84 -4.24
N CYS A 11 -0.47 -20.45 -3.14
CA CYS A 11 -0.88 -21.39 -2.10
C CYS A 11 -2.38 -21.62 -2.05
N SER A 12 -3.15 -20.77 -2.74
CA SER A 12 -4.61 -20.85 -2.74
C SER A 12 -5.21 -20.72 -1.34
N ARG A 13 -4.52 -20.02 -0.48
CA ARG A 13 -4.98 -19.80 0.89
C ARG A 13 -5.36 -18.35 1.08
N PRO A 14 -6.30 -18.06 1.97
CA PRO A 14 -6.63 -16.67 2.24
C PRO A 14 -5.42 -15.92 2.79
N MET A 15 -5.29 -14.68 2.40
CA MET A 15 -4.19 -13.84 2.83
C MET A 15 -4.62 -13.00 4.02
N SER A 16 -3.64 -12.52 4.77
CA SER A 16 -3.87 -11.67 5.93
C SER A 16 -3.63 -10.23 5.59
N VAL A 17 -4.51 -9.37 6.08
CA VAL A 17 -4.39 -7.95 5.81
C VAL A 17 -3.32 -7.33 6.69
N GLY A 18 -2.65 -6.34 6.13
CA GLY A 18 -1.65 -5.59 6.86
C GLY A 18 -1.30 -4.33 6.08
N TYR A 19 -0.18 -3.77 6.41
CA TYR A 19 0.32 -2.61 5.70
C TYR A 19 1.84 -2.60 5.77
N LEU A 20 2.46 -1.87 4.84
CA LEU A 20 3.90 -1.73 4.84
C LEU A 20 4.25 -0.49 5.66
N LEU A 21 5.10 -0.70 6.64
CA LEU A 21 5.47 0.36 7.54
C LEU A 21 6.70 1.07 7.03
N GLU A 22 6.62 2.40 6.97
CA GLU A 22 7.76 3.23 6.64
C GLU A 22 8.23 3.91 7.88
N GLN A 23 9.50 3.79 8.17
CA GLN A 23 10.08 4.44 9.33
C GLN A 23 10.91 5.60 8.87
N ARG A 24 10.59 6.77 9.40
CA ARG A 24 11.28 7.96 9.01
C ARG A 24 12.37 8.32 9.98
N HIS A 25 13.15 9.31 9.58
CA HIS A 25 14.26 9.81 10.34
C HIS A 25 13.93 10.16 11.79
N ASN A 26 12.80 10.77 11.99
CA ASN A 26 12.43 11.27 13.31
C ASN A 26 11.66 10.25 14.12
N GLU A 27 11.86 9.00 13.82
CA GLU A 27 11.13 7.94 14.50
C GLU A 27 9.65 7.98 14.24
N ARG A 28 9.25 8.74 13.24
CA ARG A 28 7.86 8.72 12.80
C ARG A 28 7.61 7.48 11.98
N ARG A 29 6.41 6.94 12.14
CA ARG A 29 6.01 5.76 11.38
C ARG A 29 4.81 6.11 10.53
N ASP A 30 4.80 5.59 9.33
CA ASP A 30 3.75 5.91 8.40
C ASP A 30 3.51 4.73 7.49
N VAL A 31 2.36 4.73 6.84
CA VAL A 31 2.05 3.68 5.86
C VAL A 31 2.49 4.16 4.50
N THR A 32 2.85 3.21 3.66
CA THR A 32 3.23 3.50 2.28
C THR A 32 2.03 4.00 1.52
N ARG A 33 2.24 4.97 0.65
CA ARG A 33 1.18 5.54 -0.18
C ARG A 33 1.56 5.47 -1.63
N TRP A 34 0.54 5.36 -2.45
CA TRP A 34 0.72 5.40 -3.90
C TRP A 34 0.40 6.81 -4.38
N VAL A 35 1.29 7.36 -5.20
CA VAL A 35 1.13 8.69 -5.74
C VAL A 35 1.01 8.58 -7.25
N GLU A 36 -0.01 9.24 -7.79
CA GLU A 36 -0.28 9.19 -9.22
C GLU A 36 0.86 9.84 -10.01
N GLY A 37 1.21 9.21 -11.13
CA GLY A 37 2.18 9.78 -12.05
C GLY A 37 3.60 9.34 -11.75
N ALA A 38 4.51 9.81 -12.58
CA ALA A 38 5.91 9.45 -12.43
C ALA A 38 6.60 10.39 -11.44
N PRO A 39 7.61 9.90 -10.73
CA PRO A 39 8.36 10.77 -9.84
C PRO A 39 9.14 11.81 -10.67
N GLU A 40 9.11 13.03 -10.18
CA GLU A 40 9.83 14.13 -10.84
C GLU A 40 10.78 14.75 -9.86
N ARG A 41 11.84 15.33 -10.40
CA ARG A 41 12.82 15.96 -9.54
C ARG A 41 12.27 17.12 -8.77
N SER A 42 11.30 17.80 -9.33
CA SER A 42 10.67 18.91 -8.64
C SER A 42 9.97 18.49 -7.37
N PHE A 43 9.79 17.20 -7.18
CA PHE A 43 9.25 16.67 -5.93
C PHE A 43 10.05 17.09 -4.73
N TRP A 44 11.32 17.29 -4.92
CA TRP A 44 12.18 17.68 -3.82
C TRP A 44 11.70 18.95 -3.16
N ARG A 45 10.92 19.72 -3.88
CA ARG A 45 10.37 20.94 -3.35
C ARG A 45 8.97 20.77 -2.83
N GLY A 46 8.44 19.59 -2.94
CA GLY A 46 7.13 19.28 -2.38
C GLY A 46 5.97 19.98 -3.04
N LEU A 47 6.16 20.44 -4.27
CA LEU A 47 5.11 21.23 -4.90
C LEU A 47 4.15 20.40 -5.75
N THR A 48 4.67 19.41 -6.42
CA THR A 48 3.88 18.73 -7.43
C THR A 48 2.91 17.73 -6.86
N ILE A 49 3.11 17.34 -5.64
CA ILE A 49 2.27 16.32 -5.04
C ILE A 49 0.85 16.82 -4.82
N ARG A 50 0.67 18.11 -4.79
CA ARG A 50 -0.63 18.69 -4.49
C ARG A 50 -1.71 18.33 -5.48
N GLN A 51 -1.32 18.18 -6.73
CA GLN A 51 -2.29 17.94 -7.79
C GLN A 51 -2.39 16.51 -8.18
N ARG A 52 -1.83 15.63 -7.39
CA ARG A 52 -1.83 14.22 -7.69
C ARG A 52 -2.66 13.47 -6.68
N ARG A 53 -3.23 12.37 -7.13
CA ARG A 53 -3.95 11.51 -6.23
C ARG A 53 -2.97 10.76 -5.37
N VAL A 54 -3.27 10.69 -4.09
CA VAL A 54 -2.46 9.96 -3.13
C VAL A 54 -3.38 8.97 -2.43
N LEU A 55 -3.07 7.70 -2.52
CA LEU A 55 -3.91 6.65 -1.98
C LEU A 55 -3.14 5.81 -0.99
N PRO A 56 -3.76 5.45 0.11
CA PRO A 56 -3.11 4.52 1.04
C PRO A 56 -3.01 3.15 0.38
N VAL A 57 -1.99 2.41 0.78
CA VAL A 57 -1.74 1.09 0.23
C VAL A 57 -2.06 0.05 1.29
N THR A 58 -2.97 -0.86 0.96
CA THR A 58 -3.27 -2.00 1.79
C THR A 58 -2.50 -3.19 1.25
N THR A 59 -1.82 -3.91 2.14
CA THR A 59 -0.98 -5.01 1.72
C THR A 59 -1.47 -6.29 2.38
N TRP A 60 -1.57 -7.33 1.60
CA TRP A 60 -1.98 -8.65 2.08
C TRP A 60 -0.79 -9.59 2.02
N ARG A 61 -0.71 -10.47 2.99
CA ARG A 61 0.41 -11.39 3.07
C ARG A 61 -0.10 -12.82 3.20
N CYS A 62 0.49 -13.72 2.42
CA CYS A 62 0.23 -15.14 2.59
C CYS A 62 1.06 -15.64 3.76
N GLU A 63 0.38 -16.23 4.74
CA GLU A 63 1.08 -16.65 5.93
C GLU A 63 1.92 -17.90 5.71
N ARG A 64 1.72 -18.56 4.58
CA ARG A 64 2.48 -19.74 4.29
C ARG A 64 3.76 -19.45 3.52
N CYS A 65 3.65 -18.72 2.42
CA CYS A 65 4.81 -18.49 1.57
C CYS A 65 5.36 -17.06 1.66
N GLY A 66 4.63 -16.15 2.30
CA GLY A 66 5.10 -14.79 2.47
C GLY A 66 4.86 -13.89 1.28
N LEU A 67 4.10 -14.32 0.30
CA LEU A 67 3.79 -13.48 -0.85
C LEU A 67 3.01 -12.25 -0.39
N LEU A 68 3.37 -11.11 -0.93
CA LEU A 68 2.67 -9.86 -0.64
C LEU A 68 1.95 -9.38 -1.88
N GLU A 69 0.72 -8.90 -1.67
CA GLU A 69 -0.05 -8.22 -2.72
C GLU A 69 -0.54 -6.91 -2.15
N SER A 70 -0.35 -5.84 -2.90
CA SER A 70 -0.70 -4.51 -2.44
C SER A 70 -1.75 -3.90 -3.36
N TYR A 71 -2.68 -3.18 -2.74
CA TYR A 71 -3.77 -2.52 -3.45
C TYR A 71 -3.84 -1.06 -3.01
N ALA A 72 -3.88 -0.17 -3.98
CA ALA A 72 -4.07 1.25 -3.70
C ALA A 72 -5.50 1.61 -4.03
N GLN A 73 -6.43 1.05 -3.28
CA GLN A 73 -7.84 1.20 -3.51
C GLN A 73 -8.50 1.71 -2.25
N PRO A 74 -8.95 2.96 -2.24
CA PRO A 74 -9.56 3.49 -1.02
C PRO A 74 -10.82 2.74 -0.61
N ASP A 75 -11.51 2.15 -1.57
CA ASP A 75 -12.73 1.41 -1.26
C ASP A 75 -12.48 -0.02 -0.85
N TYR A 76 -11.26 -0.47 -0.98
CA TYR A 76 -10.93 -1.85 -0.67
C TYR A 76 -10.51 -1.93 0.79
N GLN A 77 -11.49 -2.02 1.65
CA GLN A 77 -11.25 -2.04 3.08
C GLN A 77 -11.29 -3.44 3.60
N PRO A 78 -10.34 -3.79 4.42
CA PRO A 78 -10.36 -5.10 5.07
C PRO A 78 -11.43 -5.20 6.13
#